data_f7c6b2bfe903ef9b468ff089dfb680d4
#
_entry.id   f7c6b2bfe903ef9b468ff089dfb680d4
#
_cell.length_a   1.000
_cell.length_b   1.000
_cell.length_c   1.000
_cell.angle_alpha   90.00
_cell.angle_beta   90.00
_cell.angle_gamma   90.00
#
_symmetry.space_group_name_H-M   'P 1'
#
loop_
_entity.id
_entity.type
_entity.pdbx_description
1 polymer ?
#
loop_
_entity_poly.entity_id
_entity_poly.type
_entity_poly.pdbx_seq_one_letter_code
_entity_poly.pdbx_strand_id
1 'polypeptide(L)'
;EVPSEGAYGEAEAALEKELDVKIKSYTDNLEQMEFRKAFVDLRAIWVAGNEYLQVAAPWTVIKEDKERAAASVRCALNLIALFAALSRPVIPFTAERMFAIFGLDPETAGRWPSSAQEALSRFKGSEVFTPPDVLFAKIEEEQVAEWRERFGAE
;
A
#
# COMPACT_ATOMS: atom_id res chain seq x y z
N GLU A 1 -9.60 -14.17 -4.26
CA GLU A 1 -10.82 -13.36 -4.13
C GLU A 1 -10.76 -12.54 -2.84
N VAL A 2 -11.19 -11.28 -2.90
CA VAL A 2 -11.26 -10.40 -1.73
C VAL A 2 -12.36 -10.90 -0.81
N PRO A 3 -12.11 -11.09 0.51
CA PRO A 3 -13.15 -11.52 1.44
C PRO A 3 -14.25 -10.47 1.60
N SER A 4 -15.53 -10.92 1.62
CA SER A 4 -16.70 -10.06 1.79
C SER A 4 -17.21 -10.00 3.23
N GLU A 5 -16.86 -10.98 4.05
CA GLU A 5 -17.35 -11.15 5.41
C GLU A 5 -16.70 -10.15 6.38
N GLY A 6 -17.38 -9.93 7.50
CA GLY A 6 -16.93 -9.07 8.58
C GLY A 6 -17.02 -7.57 8.27
N ALA A 7 -17.29 -6.78 9.28
CA ALA A 7 -17.29 -5.33 9.22
C ALA A 7 -15.97 -4.74 9.73
N TYR A 8 -15.62 -3.54 9.27
CA TYR A 8 -14.55 -2.75 9.87
C TYR A 8 -14.96 -2.30 11.28
N GLY A 9 -13.97 -2.24 12.17
CA GLY A 9 -14.15 -1.88 13.57
C GLY A 9 -13.29 -0.69 13.99
N GLU A 10 -13.03 -0.60 15.29
CA GLU A 10 -12.26 0.51 15.87
C GLU A 10 -10.82 0.60 15.32
N ALA A 11 -10.19 -0.54 15.03
CA ALA A 11 -8.83 -0.57 14.50
C ALA A 11 -8.75 0.06 13.11
N GLU A 12 -9.68 -0.27 12.21
CA GLU A 12 -9.75 0.34 10.88
C GLU A 12 -10.12 1.82 10.96
N ALA A 13 -11.03 2.20 11.84
CA ALA A 13 -11.39 3.61 12.06
C ALA A 13 -10.23 4.44 12.63
N ALA A 14 -9.37 3.84 13.47
CA ALA A 14 -8.16 4.48 13.96
C ALA A 14 -7.12 4.64 12.83
N LEU A 15 -6.94 3.59 12.02
CA LEU A 15 -6.06 3.62 10.86
C LEU A 15 -6.49 4.68 9.83
N GLU A 16 -7.80 4.78 9.54
CA GLU A 16 -8.35 5.82 8.63
C GLU A 16 -7.94 7.23 9.09
N LYS A 17 -8.14 7.55 10.37
CA LYS A 17 -7.77 8.86 10.93
C LYS A 17 -6.27 9.13 10.84
N GLU A 18 -5.45 8.12 11.12
CA GLU A 18 -3.99 8.24 11.02
C GLU A 18 -3.55 8.46 9.59
N LEU A 19 -4.11 7.70 8.63
CA LEU A 19 -3.81 7.83 7.21
C LEU A 19 -4.23 9.18 6.65
N ASP A 20 -5.41 9.72 7.03
CA ASP A 20 -5.86 11.04 6.57
C ASP A 20 -4.84 12.14 6.94
N VAL A 21 -4.32 12.11 8.16
CA VAL A 21 -3.28 13.08 8.60
C VAL A 21 -2.00 12.92 7.79
N LYS A 22 -1.54 11.69 7.58
CA LYS A 22 -0.29 11.42 6.84
C LYS A 22 -0.42 11.72 5.36
N ILE A 23 -1.55 11.38 4.74
CA ILE A 23 -1.82 11.67 3.32
C ILE A 23 -1.87 13.19 3.10
N LYS A 24 -2.52 13.92 4.02
CA LYS A 24 -2.53 15.38 3.95
C LYS A 24 -1.11 15.96 4.02
N SER A 25 -0.30 15.53 4.99
CA SER A 25 1.11 15.99 5.11
C SER A 25 1.90 15.67 3.84
N TYR A 26 1.74 14.45 3.30
CA TYR A 26 2.40 14.03 2.07
C TYR A 26 2.00 14.91 0.89
N THR A 27 0.70 15.19 0.73
CA THR A 27 0.17 16.07 -0.32
C THR A 27 0.74 17.48 -0.19
N ASP A 28 0.64 18.08 1.01
CA ASP A 28 1.13 19.43 1.28
C ASP A 28 2.63 19.56 0.95
N ASN A 29 3.44 18.55 1.32
CA ASN A 29 4.87 18.54 1.04
C ASN A 29 5.20 18.34 -0.45
N LEU A 30 4.41 17.56 -1.20
CA LEU A 30 4.56 17.45 -2.66
C LEU A 30 4.21 18.75 -3.36
N GLU A 31 3.12 19.43 -2.99
CA GLU A 31 2.69 20.69 -3.56
C GLU A 31 3.72 21.82 -3.30
N GLN A 32 4.40 21.77 -2.16
CA GLN A 32 5.48 22.69 -1.79
C GLN A 32 6.85 22.31 -2.39
N MET A 33 6.93 21.23 -3.18
CA MET A 33 8.18 20.65 -3.72
C MET A 33 9.21 20.25 -2.65
N GLU A 34 8.74 19.98 -1.43
CA GLU A 34 9.53 19.49 -0.30
C GLU A 34 9.73 17.97 -0.36
N PHE A 35 10.32 17.48 -1.46
CA PHE A 35 10.37 16.05 -1.80
C PHE A 35 10.98 15.17 -0.70
N ARG A 36 12.01 15.66 0.00
CA ARG A 36 12.61 14.91 1.12
C ARG A 36 11.57 14.63 2.22
N LYS A 37 10.75 15.62 2.56
CA LYS A 37 9.70 15.49 3.59
C LYS A 37 8.57 14.60 3.05
N ALA A 38 8.15 14.83 1.81
CA ALA A 38 7.15 13.99 1.16
C ALA A 38 7.53 12.49 1.19
N PHE A 39 8.79 12.14 0.93
CA PHE A 39 9.22 10.74 0.97
C PHE A 39 9.25 10.15 2.38
N VAL A 40 9.52 10.98 3.40
CA VAL A 40 9.36 10.56 4.81
C VAL A 40 7.89 10.27 5.12
N ASP A 41 6.97 11.14 4.67
CA ASP A 41 5.54 10.93 4.86
C ASP A 41 5.03 9.69 4.12
N LEU A 42 5.43 9.49 2.86
CA LEU A 42 5.07 8.29 2.11
C LEU A 42 5.52 7.01 2.83
N ARG A 43 6.76 7.00 3.32
CA ARG A 43 7.26 5.88 4.12
C ARG A 43 6.44 5.69 5.41
N ALA A 44 6.05 6.77 6.07
CA ALA A 44 5.23 6.70 7.28
C ALA A 44 3.83 6.15 7.01
N ILE A 45 3.25 6.38 5.81
CA ILE A 45 2.00 5.77 5.36
C ILE A 45 2.17 4.24 5.21
N TRP A 46 3.24 3.78 4.58
CA TRP A 46 3.52 2.33 4.45
C TRP A 46 3.72 1.67 5.81
N VAL A 47 4.42 2.36 6.73
CA VAL A 47 4.66 1.86 8.10
C VAL A 47 3.34 1.70 8.83
N ALA A 48 2.44 2.69 8.79
CA ALA A 48 1.13 2.63 9.45
C ALA A 48 0.31 1.41 8.99
N GLY A 49 0.28 1.14 7.67
CA GLY A 49 -0.42 -0.05 7.17
C GLY A 49 0.24 -1.37 7.57
N ASN A 50 1.57 -1.41 7.64
CA ASN A 50 2.28 -2.60 8.10
C ASN A 50 2.06 -2.85 9.60
N GLU A 51 2.09 -1.81 10.42
CA GLU A 51 1.81 -1.89 11.87
C GLU A 51 0.36 -2.34 12.11
N TYR A 52 -0.60 -1.78 11.37
CA TYR A 52 -1.98 -2.26 11.42
C TYR A 52 -2.06 -3.77 11.14
N LEU A 53 -1.42 -4.25 10.07
CA LEU A 53 -1.48 -5.67 9.70
C LEU A 53 -0.84 -6.58 10.77
N GLN A 54 0.24 -6.13 11.41
CA GLN A 54 0.88 -6.86 12.50
C GLN A 54 -0.03 -6.94 13.75
N VAL A 55 -0.71 -5.86 14.07
CA VAL A 55 -1.64 -5.83 15.22
C VAL A 55 -2.91 -6.64 14.94
N ALA A 56 -3.50 -6.49 13.76
CA ALA A 56 -4.70 -7.23 13.34
C ALA A 56 -4.44 -8.74 13.19
N ALA A 57 -3.21 -9.15 12.87
CA ALA A 57 -2.71 -10.52 12.79
C ALA A 57 -3.72 -11.53 12.21
N PRO A 58 -4.26 -11.33 10.99
CA PRO A 58 -5.33 -12.16 10.44
C PRO A 58 -4.95 -13.64 10.36
N TRP A 59 -3.68 -13.98 10.20
CA TRP A 59 -3.15 -15.36 10.19
C TRP A 59 -3.32 -16.08 11.54
N THR A 60 -3.44 -15.35 12.64
CA THR A 60 -3.72 -15.87 13.97
C THR A 60 -5.22 -15.87 14.25
N VAL A 61 -5.85 -14.70 14.02
CA VAL A 61 -7.27 -14.46 14.31
C VAL A 61 -8.20 -15.38 13.52
N ILE A 62 -7.83 -15.80 12.32
CA ILE A 62 -8.65 -16.69 11.46
C ILE A 62 -9.04 -18.01 12.13
N LYS A 63 -8.31 -18.44 13.16
CA LYS A 63 -8.59 -19.68 13.88
C LYS A 63 -9.77 -19.52 14.86
N GLU A 64 -10.04 -18.30 15.31
CA GLU A 64 -11.00 -17.98 16.36
C GLU A 64 -12.16 -17.14 15.78
N ASP A 65 -11.87 -16.16 14.95
CA ASP A 65 -12.83 -15.23 14.35
C ASP A 65 -12.52 -15.03 12.85
N LYS A 66 -13.23 -15.79 12.01
CA LYS A 66 -13.06 -15.73 10.56
C LYS A 66 -13.54 -14.43 9.95
N GLU A 67 -14.62 -13.84 10.50
CA GLU A 67 -15.17 -12.57 10.01
C GLU A 67 -14.20 -11.42 10.28
N ARG A 68 -13.62 -11.39 11.49
CA ARG A 68 -12.61 -10.41 11.84
C ARG A 68 -11.35 -10.55 10.97
N ALA A 69 -10.88 -11.78 10.74
CA ALA A 69 -9.76 -12.04 9.86
C ALA A 69 -10.05 -11.61 8.42
N ALA A 70 -11.25 -11.89 7.91
CA ALA A 70 -11.71 -11.51 6.57
C ALA A 70 -11.72 -9.97 6.42
N ALA A 71 -12.27 -9.25 7.39
CA ALA A 71 -12.26 -7.79 7.40
C ALA A 71 -10.83 -7.21 7.37
N SER A 72 -9.91 -7.78 8.18
CA SER A 72 -8.51 -7.34 8.22
C SER A 72 -7.77 -7.60 6.90
N VAL A 73 -8.00 -8.75 6.26
CA VAL A 73 -7.44 -9.06 4.94
C VAL A 73 -7.98 -8.10 3.88
N ARG A 74 -9.29 -7.83 3.87
CA ARG A 74 -9.89 -6.86 2.95
C ARG A 74 -9.30 -5.46 3.14
N CYS A 75 -9.10 -5.02 4.38
CA CYS A 75 -8.42 -3.76 4.67
C CYS A 75 -6.99 -3.75 4.12
N ALA A 76 -6.22 -4.81 4.33
CA ALA A 76 -4.86 -4.93 3.81
C ALA A 76 -4.81 -4.86 2.26
N LEU A 77 -5.76 -5.49 1.56
CA LEU A 77 -5.85 -5.40 0.10
C LEU A 77 -6.19 -3.99 -0.38
N ASN A 78 -7.08 -3.28 0.33
CA ASN A 78 -7.36 -1.86 0.08
C ASN A 78 -6.13 -0.98 0.34
N LEU A 79 -5.34 -1.26 1.38
CA LEU A 79 -4.07 -0.58 1.64
C LEU A 79 -3.07 -0.75 0.49
N ILE A 80 -2.97 -1.93 -0.11
CA ILE A 80 -2.09 -2.15 -1.28
C ILE A 80 -2.49 -1.24 -2.45
N ALA A 81 -3.79 -1.12 -2.73
CA ALA A 81 -4.28 -0.22 -3.78
C ALA A 81 -4.00 1.26 -3.45
N LEU A 82 -4.19 1.67 -2.20
CA LEU A 82 -3.83 3.01 -1.71
C LEU A 82 -2.33 3.28 -1.86
N PHE A 83 -1.49 2.34 -1.44
CA PHE A 83 -0.04 2.46 -1.57
C PHE A 83 0.40 2.57 -3.03
N ALA A 84 -0.23 1.83 -3.94
CA ALA A 84 0.04 1.97 -5.37
C ALA A 84 -0.25 3.40 -5.86
N ALA A 85 -1.42 3.96 -5.50
CA ALA A 85 -1.81 5.31 -5.89
C ALA A 85 -0.83 6.37 -5.35
N LEU A 86 -0.51 6.33 -4.06
CA LEU A 86 0.38 7.29 -3.40
C LEU A 86 1.85 7.13 -3.81
N SER A 87 2.27 5.94 -4.21
CA SER A 87 3.64 5.67 -4.65
C SER A 87 3.90 6.00 -6.12
N ARG A 88 2.85 6.16 -6.93
CA ARG A 88 2.96 6.40 -8.37
C ARG A 88 3.88 7.57 -8.74
N PRO A 89 3.86 8.71 -8.04
CA PRO A 89 4.79 9.81 -8.34
C PRO A 89 6.27 9.49 -8.11
N VAL A 90 6.58 8.47 -7.30
CA VAL A 90 7.94 8.12 -6.86
C VAL A 90 8.47 6.88 -7.57
N ILE A 91 7.64 5.83 -7.64
CA ILE A 91 7.98 4.52 -8.20
C ILE A 91 6.88 4.05 -9.17
N PRO A 92 6.67 4.75 -10.31
CA PRO A 92 5.54 4.53 -11.21
C PRO A 92 5.43 3.09 -11.72
N PHE A 93 6.52 2.48 -12.15
CA PHE A 93 6.51 1.11 -12.67
C PHE A 93 6.12 0.06 -11.62
N THR A 94 6.53 0.27 -10.37
CA THR A 94 6.12 -0.61 -9.27
C THR A 94 4.64 -0.40 -8.94
N ALA A 95 4.16 0.85 -8.93
CA ALA A 95 2.75 1.17 -8.73
C ALA A 95 1.86 0.51 -9.80
N GLU A 96 2.26 0.54 -11.07
CA GLU A 96 1.55 -0.14 -12.16
C GLU A 96 1.48 -1.65 -11.95
N ARG A 97 2.57 -2.28 -11.51
CA ARG A 97 2.57 -3.70 -11.14
C ARG A 97 1.63 -4.00 -9.98
N MET A 98 1.55 -3.11 -8.98
CA MET A 98 0.63 -3.26 -7.86
C MET A 98 -0.84 -3.12 -8.31
N PHE A 99 -1.18 -2.20 -9.23
CA PHE A 99 -2.53 -2.12 -9.81
C PHE A 99 -2.88 -3.37 -10.62
N ALA A 100 -1.93 -3.93 -11.35
CA ALA A 100 -2.13 -5.14 -12.14
C ALA A 100 -2.53 -6.36 -11.29
N ILE A 101 -2.13 -6.42 -10.00
CA ILE A 101 -2.56 -7.47 -9.05
C ILE A 101 -4.08 -7.58 -9.00
N PHE A 102 -4.77 -6.45 -9.08
CA PHE A 102 -6.21 -6.34 -8.97
C PHE A 102 -6.91 -6.13 -10.32
N GLY A 103 -6.17 -6.17 -11.43
CA GLY A 103 -6.70 -5.83 -12.75
C GLY A 103 -7.21 -4.38 -12.85
N LEU A 104 -6.66 -3.48 -12.05
CA LEU A 104 -7.03 -2.07 -12.03
C LEU A 104 -6.30 -1.30 -13.12
N ASP A 105 -7.03 -0.42 -13.80
CA ASP A 105 -6.45 0.56 -14.70
C ASP A 105 -5.72 1.65 -13.92
N PRO A 106 -4.40 1.87 -14.14
CA PRO A 106 -3.62 2.87 -13.40
C PRO A 106 -4.12 4.30 -13.51
N GLU A 107 -4.78 4.68 -14.62
CA GLU A 107 -5.28 6.04 -14.82
C GLU A 107 -6.50 6.34 -13.95
N THR A 108 -7.36 5.36 -13.74
CA THR A 108 -8.54 5.51 -12.89
C THR A 108 -8.26 5.19 -11.43
N ALA A 109 -7.53 4.11 -11.17
CA ALA A 109 -7.20 3.66 -9.82
C ALA A 109 -6.08 4.47 -9.16
N GLY A 110 -5.19 5.08 -9.95
CA GLY A 110 -4.09 5.91 -9.49
C GLY A 110 -4.48 7.35 -9.16
N ARG A 111 -5.76 7.68 -9.17
CA ARG A 111 -6.24 9.01 -8.73
C ARG A 111 -5.94 9.21 -7.25
N TRP A 112 -5.57 10.44 -6.91
CA TRP A 112 -5.32 10.80 -5.53
C TRP A 112 -6.58 10.61 -4.69
N PRO A 113 -6.51 9.91 -3.54
CA PRO A 113 -7.70 9.65 -2.73
C PRO A 113 -8.21 10.94 -2.09
N SER A 114 -9.52 11.09 -2.01
CA SER A 114 -10.14 12.23 -1.29
C SER A 114 -10.12 12.04 0.22
N SER A 115 -10.08 10.78 0.68
CA SER A 115 -9.97 10.40 2.08
C SER A 115 -9.43 8.97 2.21
N ALA A 116 -8.90 8.64 3.39
CA ALA A 116 -8.51 7.27 3.72
C ALA A 116 -9.72 6.33 3.73
N GLN A 117 -10.89 6.79 4.21
CA GLN A 117 -12.12 6.02 4.18
C GLN A 117 -12.52 5.60 2.76
N GLU A 118 -12.47 6.51 1.79
CA GLU A 118 -12.74 6.18 0.37
C GLU A 118 -11.76 5.12 -0.11
N ALA A 119 -10.47 5.30 0.13
CA ALA A 119 -9.43 4.38 -0.30
C ALA A 119 -9.58 2.99 0.30
N LEU A 120 -9.88 2.89 1.60
CA LEU A 120 -10.07 1.62 2.32
C LEU A 120 -11.43 0.95 2.04
N SER A 121 -12.30 1.60 1.30
CA SER A 121 -13.61 1.08 0.87
C SER A 121 -13.66 0.74 -0.62
N ARG A 122 -12.54 0.73 -1.34
CA ARG A 122 -12.45 0.42 -2.77
C ARG A 122 -12.91 -1.00 -3.06
N PHE A 123 -12.36 -1.98 -2.35
CA PHE A 123 -12.79 -3.38 -2.43
C PHE A 123 -13.80 -3.66 -1.30
N LYS A 124 -14.92 -4.25 -1.69
CA LYS A 124 -16.02 -4.58 -0.78
C LYS A 124 -16.17 -6.08 -0.54
N GLY A 125 -15.52 -6.88 -1.34
CA GLY A 125 -15.57 -8.33 -1.35
C GLY A 125 -15.95 -8.87 -2.72
N SER A 126 -15.55 -10.11 -2.98
CA SER A 126 -15.78 -10.83 -4.24
C SER A 126 -14.94 -10.35 -5.44
N GLU A 127 -14.16 -9.30 -5.33
CA GLU A 127 -13.20 -8.91 -6.36
C GLU A 127 -12.09 -9.95 -6.46
N VAL A 128 -11.69 -10.26 -7.70
CA VAL A 128 -10.62 -11.22 -7.96
C VAL A 128 -9.28 -10.50 -8.04
N PHE A 129 -8.25 -11.08 -7.45
CA PHE A 129 -6.89 -10.60 -7.59
C PHE A 129 -5.95 -11.77 -7.93
N THR A 130 -4.85 -11.43 -8.59
CA THR A 130 -3.80 -12.40 -8.93
C THR A 130 -2.63 -12.20 -7.99
N PRO A 131 -2.23 -13.20 -7.18
CA PRO A 131 -1.05 -13.09 -6.34
C PRO A 131 0.15 -12.70 -7.21
N PRO A 132 0.91 -11.65 -6.85
CA PRO A 132 2.03 -11.20 -7.65
C PRO A 132 3.27 -12.05 -7.40
N ASP A 133 4.20 -12.01 -8.35
CA ASP A 133 5.59 -12.31 -8.09
C ASP A 133 6.21 -11.25 -7.16
N VAL A 134 7.38 -11.54 -6.62
CA VAL A 134 8.13 -10.59 -5.77
C VAL A 134 8.32 -9.27 -6.51
N LEU A 135 7.87 -8.16 -5.89
CA LEU A 135 7.95 -6.83 -6.51
C LEU A 135 9.39 -6.32 -6.65
N PHE A 136 10.25 -6.65 -5.68
CA PHE A 136 11.65 -6.23 -5.65
C PHE A 136 12.54 -7.45 -5.44
N ALA A 137 13.47 -7.67 -6.36
CA ALA A 137 14.54 -8.64 -6.15
C ALA A 137 15.61 -8.06 -5.21
N LYS A 138 16.23 -8.93 -4.42
CA LYS A 138 17.43 -8.54 -3.66
C LYS A 138 18.55 -8.27 -4.66
N ILE A 139 19.26 -7.17 -4.44
CA ILE A 139 20.45 -6.86 -5.23
C ILE A 139 21.61 -7.69 -4.67
N GLU A 140 22.16 -8.58 -5.49
CA GLU A 140 23.31 -9.41 -5.11
C GLU A 140 24.63 -8.67 -5.31
N GLU A 141 25.67 -9.11 -4.60
CA GLU A 141 26.99 -8.44 -4.62
C GLU A 141 27.62 -8.42 -6.02
N GLU A 142 27.37 -9.47 -6.82
CA GLU A 142 27.82 -9.58 -8.22
C GLU A 142 27.21 -8.47 -9.09
N GLN A 143 25.93 -8.18 -8.93
CA GLN A 143 25.26 -7.07 -9.64
C GLN A 143 25.83 -5.71 -9.22
N VAL A 144 26.14 -5.55 -7.94
CA VAL A 144 26.78 -4.31 -7.44
C VAL A 144 28.16 -4.15 -8.08
N ALA A 145 28.96 -5.23 -8.20
CA ALA A 145 30.26 -5.20 -8.83
C ALA A 145 30.18 -4.84 -10.31
N GLU A 146 29.26 -5.50 -11.07
CA GLU A 146 28.98 -5.18 -12.47
C GLU A 146 28.58 -3.70 -12.65
N TRP A 147 27.69 -3.19 -11.81
CA TRP A 147 27.27 -1.80 -11.90
C TRP A 147 28.37 -0.80 -11.55
N ARG A 148 29.26 -1.13 -10.60
CA ARG A 148 30.44 -0.32 -10.31
C ARG A 148 31.41 -0.27 -11.49
N GLU A 149 31.65 -1.40 -12.15
CA GLU A 149 32.47 -1.45 -13.36
C GLU A 149 31.85 -0.64 -14.51
N ARG A 150 30.53 -0.73 -14.70
CA ARG A 150 29.81 -0.08 -15.79
C ARG A 150 29.53 1.40 -15.58
N PHE A 151 29.26 1.81 -14.36
CA PHE A 151 28.77 3.15 -14.02
C PHE A 151 29.61 3.86 -12.93
N GLY A 152 30.56 3.17 -12.31
CA GLY A 152 31.46 3.79 -11.36
C GLY A 152 32.35 4.83 -12.06
N ALA A 153 32.34 6.07 -11.55
CA ALA A 153 33.32 7.05 -11.96
C ALA A 153 34.69 6.63 -11.41
N GLU A 154 35.75 6.82 -12.23
CA GLU A 154 37.14 6.69 -11.78
C GLU A 154 37.48 7.67 -10.66
#